data_b0dc995635e4a6078432036daf7767f5
#
_entry.id   b0dc995635e4a6078432036daf7767f5
#
_cell.length_a   1.000
_cell.length_b   1.000
_cell.length_c   1.000
_cell.angle_alpha   90.00
_cell.angle_beta   90.00
_cell.angle_gamma   90.00
#
_symmetry.space_group_name_H-M   'P 1'
#
loop_
_entity.id
_entity.type
_entity.pdbx_description
1 polymer ?
#
loop_
_entity_poly.entity_id
_entity_poly.type
_entity_poly.pdbx_seq_one_letter_code
_entity_poly.pdbx_strand_id
1 'polypeptide(L)'
;GINDEAIARAVDGWDVITTPLNDVRRIGGFSNLKQHWDADEHLRLKDLRHMYDILCTRHPDYKVDADAVLNGRTAAFCNMFIMRKEIFFEYNEWLFPLLDEFADATDFSKMDVQTTRTVGHLSERLLNIFIAHKQRTGAHWKIKRMQCVHFLRPDPMTTLEPLGTEYGRVVPVVFAADNNYVPMLATTIYSMLKN
;
A
#
# COMPACT_ATOMS: atom_id res chain seq x y z
N GLY A 1 -8.58 9.69 -23.39
CA GLY A 1 -7.54 9.88 -22.36
C GLY A 1 -8.14 9.78 -20.97
N ILE A 2 -7.30 9.63 -19.95
CA ILE A 2 -7.72 9.73 -18.55
C ILE A 2 -7.93 11.21 -18.28
N ASN A 3 -9.14 11.60 -17.87
CA ASN A 3 -9.49 12.95 -17.46
C ASN A 3 -10.27 12.89 -16.14
N ASP A 4 -10.54 14.04 -15.53
CA ASP A 4 -11.21 14.12 -14.23
C ASP A 4 -12.56 13.45 -14.18
N GLU A 5 -13.35 13.58 -15.26
CA GLU A 5 -14.64 12.92 -15.33
C GLU A 5 -14.50 11.39 -15.36
N ALA A 6 -13.49 10.86 -16.04
CA ALA A 6 -13.23 9.42 -16.07
C ALA A 6 -12.77 8.94 -14.69
N ILE A 7 -11.92 9.72 -14.00
CA ILE A 7 -11.49 9.43 -12.63
C ILE A 7 -12.68 9.49 -11.68
N ALA A 8 -13.46 10.57 -11.73
CA ALA A 8 -14.65 10.74 -10.90
C ALA A 8 -15.62 9.56 -11.06
N ARG A 9 -15.93 9.18 -12.30
CA ARG A 9 -16.78 7.99 -12.57
C ARG A 9 -16.17 6.68 -12.06
N ALA A 10 -14.83 6.55 -12.12
CA ALA A 10 -14.15 5.32 -11.70
C ALA A 10 -14.19 5.11 -10.20
N VAL A 11 -14.18 6.21 -9.41
CA VAL A 11 -14.16 6.19 -7.95
C VAL A 11 -15.55 6.36 -7.32
N ASP A 12 -16.53 6.84 -8.09
CA ASP A 12 -17.87 7.12 -7.58
C ASP A 12 -18.54 5.88 -6.96
N GLY A 13 -19.14 6.07 -5.82
CA GLY A 13 -19.86 5.01 -5.09
C GLY A 13 -18.97 3.97 -4.40
N TRP A 14 -17.64 4.09 -4.45
CA TRP A 14 -16.71 3.19 -3.78
C TRP A 14 -16.08 3.86 -2.56
N ASP A 15 -15.85 3.07 -1.51
CA ASP A 15 -15.21 3.54 -0.28
C ASP A 15 -13.70 3.29 -0.32
N VAL A 16 -13.30 2.13 -0.86
CA VAL A 16 -11.91 1.71 -1.02
C VAL A 16 -11.71 1.08 -2.40
N ILE A 17 -10.65 1.49 -3.09
CA ILE A 17 -10.20 0.86 -4.33
C ILE A 17 -8.78 0.37 -4.10
N THR A 18 -8.50 -0.87 -4.45
CA THR A 18 -7.16 -1.46 -4.35
C THR A 18 -6.83 -2.29 -5.59
N THR A 19 -5.59 -2.81 -5.65
CA THR A 19 -5.21 -3.81 -6.64
C THR A 19 -6.02 -5.10 -6.48
N PRO A 20 -6.05 -5.98 -7.50
CA PRO A 20 -6.70 -7.28 -7.39
C PRO A 20 -6.10 -8.14 -6.28
N LEU A 21 -6.91 -9.03 -5.71
CA LEU A 21 -6.39 -10.05 -4.81
C LEU A 21 -5.66 -11.12 -5.62
N ASN A 22 -4.40 -11.33 -5.32
CA ASN A 22 -3.58 -12.37 -5.93
C ASN A 22 -3.46 -13.57 -4.99
N ASP A 23 -3.65 -14.78 -5.50
CA ASP A 23 -3.46 -16.04 -4.76
C ASP A 23 -1.99 -16.46 -4.88
N VAL A 24 -1.27 -16.47 -3.75
CA VAL A 24 0.15 -16.81 -3.69
C VAL A 24 0.45 -18.24 -4.13
N ARG A 25 -0.53 -19.14 -4.11
CA ARG A 25 -0.39 -20.47 -4.67
C ARG A 25 -0.27 -20.45 -6.19
N ARG A 26 -0.97 -19.52 -6.85
CA ARG A 26 -0.90 -19.35 -8.31
C ARG A 26 0.37 -18.62 -8.76
N ILE A 27 0.92 -17.75 -7.90
CA ILE A 27 2.12 -16.97 -8.21
C ILE A 27 3.39 -17.81 -8.06
N GLY A 28 3.48 -18.62 -6.99
CA GLY A 28 4.72 -19.35 -6.68
C GLY A 28 4.51 -20.66 -5.91
N GLY A 29 3.28 -21.20 -5.87
CA GLY A 29 3.01 -22.48 -5.19
C GLY A 29 2.92 -22.41 -3.67
N PHE A 30 2.93 -21.22 -3.08
CA PHE A 30 2.96 -21.02 -1.64
C PHE A 30 1.62 -21.36 -0.97
N SER A 31 1.65 -21.97 0.20
CA SER A 31 0.43 -22.34 0.93
C SER A 31 -0.24 -21.17 1.64
N ASN A 32 0.50 -20.11 1.99
CA ASN A 32 -0.01 -18.92 2.66
C ASN A 32 0.93 -17.72 2.49
N LEU A 33 0.50 -16.54 2.98
CA LEU A 33 1.27 -15.30 2.86
C LEU A 33 2.54 -15.30 3.71
N LYS A 34 2.60 -16.03 4.83
CA LYS A 34 3.84 -16.18 5.63
C LYS A 34 4.90 -16.94 4.84
N GLN A 35 4.51 -18.04 4.18
CA GLN A 35 5.43 -18.82 3.34
C GLN A 35 5.90 -18.01 2.12
N HIS A 36 4.98 -17.25 1.50
CA HIS A 36 5.33 -16.33 0.42
C HIS A 36 6.33 -15.27 0.87
N TRP A 37 6.19 -14.72 2.09
CA TRP A 37 7.14 -13.78 2.67
C TRP A 37 8.51 -14.41 2.90
N ASP A 38 8.54 -15.59 3.51
CA ASP A 38 9.76 -16.29 3.88
C ASP A 38 10.57 -16.82 2.68
N ALA A 39 9.92 -16.93 1.53
CA ALA A 39 10.55 -17.38 0.28
C ALA A 39 11.24 -16.25 -0.51
N ASP A 40 11.03 -15.00 -0.15
CA ASP A 40 11.70 -13.86 -0.77
C ASP A 40 13.08 -13.66 -0.14
N GLU A 41 14.13 -13.59 -0.97
CA GLU A 41 15.53 -13.48 -0.51
C GLU A 41 15.84 -12.16 0.23
N HIS A 42 15.01 -11.12 0.02
CA HIS A 42 15.18 -9.80 0.64
C HIS A 42 14.25 -9.57 1.85
N LEU A 43 13.32 -10.49 2.12
CA LEU A 43 12.37 -10.39 3.21
C LEU A 43 12.70 -11.38 4.33
N ARG A 44 12.81 -10.88 5.54
CA ARG A 44 13.16 -11.72 6.70
C ARG A 44 11.91 -12.05 7.49
N LEU A 45 11.68 -13.33 7.75
CA LEU A 45 10.52 -13.78 8.55
C LEU A 45 10.51 -13.15 9.95
N LYS A 46 11.66 -12.85 10.52
CA LYS A 46 11.77 -12.16 11.82
C LYS A 46 11.14 -10.77 11.79
N ASP A 47 11.23 -10.05 10.67
CA ASP A 47 10.65 -8.70 10.53
C ASP A 47 9.11 -8.79 10.48
N LEU A 48 8.58 -9.77 9.75
CA LEU A 48 7.14 -10.02 9.75
C LEU A 48 6.61 -10.41 11.13
N ARG A 49 7.35 -11.24 11.87
CA ARG A 49 6.99 -11.62 13.24
C ARG A 49 7.05 -10.43 14.18
N HIS A 50 8.09 -9.63 14.10
CA HIS A 50 8.24 -8.44 14.93
C HIS A 50 7.09 -7.45 14.69
N MET A 51 6.76 -7.18 13.42
CA MET A 51 5.60 -6.34 13.10
C MET A 51 4.30 -6.93 13.63
N TYR A 52 4.12 -8.25 13.52
CA TYR A 52 2.94 -8.92 14.08
C TYR A 52 2.85 -8.74 15.61
N ASP A 53 3.97 -8.83 16.32
CA ASP A 53 4.01 -8.65 17.79
C ASP A 53 3.69 -7.20 18.17
N ILE A 54 4.23 -6.20 17.44
CA ILE A 54 3.89 -4.78 17.61
C ILE A 54 2.39 -4.57 17.40
N LEU A 55 1.86 -5.08 16.29
CA LEU A 55 0.43 -4.96 15.97
C LEU A 55 -0.44 -5.56 17.08
N CYS A 56 -0.16 -6.79 17.51
CA CYS A 56 -0.95 -7.46 18.54
C CYS A 56 -0.84 -6.79 19.92
N THR A 57 0.28 -6.12 20.21
CA THR A 57 0.48 -5.38 21.45
C THR A 57 -0.29 -4.06 21.46
N ARG A 58 -0.23 -3.30 20.37
CA ARG A 58 -0.92 -2.01 20.24
C ARG A 58 -2.41 -2.14 19.98
N HIS A 59 -2.77 -3.14 19.17
CA HIS A 59 -4.12 -3.36 18.67
C HIS A 59 -4.51 -4.85 18.79
N PRO A 60 -4.73 -5.35 20.03
CA PRO A 60 -5.02 -6.78 20.26
C PRO A 60 -6.30 -7.26 19.57
N ASP A 61 -7.23 -6.37 19.28
CA ASP A 61 -8.46 -6.64 18.53
C ASP A 61 -8.22 -6.97 17.04
N TYR A 62 -7.07 -6.59 16.49
CA TYR A 62 -6.65 -6.94 15.12
C TYR A 62 -6.04 -8.34 14.99
N LYS A 63 -5.72 -9.01 16.12
CA LYS A 63 -5.02 -10.30 16.11
C LYS A 63 -5.71 -11.35 15.25
N VAL A 64 -7.03 -11.47 15.36
CA VAL A 64 -7.82 -12.46 14.60
C VAL A 64 -7.69 -12.22 13.09
N ASP A 65 -7.73 -10.96 12.68
CA ASP A 65 -7.63 -10.59 11.26
C ASP A 65 -6.20 -10.74 10.75
N ALA A 66 -5.20 -10.41 11.55
CA ALA A 66 -3.79 -10.64 11.24
C ALA A 66 -3.50 -12.14 11.04
N ASP A 67 -4.01 -12.98 11.94
CA ASP A 67 -3.88 -14.44 11.80
C ASP A 67 -4.58 -14.95 10.54
N ALA A 68 -5.80 -14.49 10.27
CA ALA A 68 -6.56 -14.88 9.09
C ALA A 68 -5.88 -14.47 7.78
N VAL A 69 -5.38 -13.23 7.69
CA VAL A 69 -4.70 -12.71 6.51
C VAL A 69 -3.37 -13.42 6.30
N LEU A 70 -2.50 -13.47 7.32
CA LEU A 70 -1.14 -14.01 7.18
C LEU A 70 -1.12 -15.53 6.95
N ASN A 71 -2.09 -16.28 7.47
CA ASN A 71 -2.27 -17.68 7.17
C ASN A 71 -3.14 -17.94 5.92
N GLY A 72 -3.75 -16.87 5.38
CA GLY A 72 -4.51 -16.89 4.14
C GLY A 72 -3.60 -16.97 2.92
N ARG A 73 -4.24 -17.08 1.74
CA ARG A 73 -3.53 -17.23 0.46
C ARG A 73 -3.64 -16.01 -0.44
N THR A 74 -4.54 -15.09 -0.14
CA THR A 74 -4.84 -13.96 -1.02
C THR A 74 -4.53 -12.63 -0.37
N ALA A 75 -3.89 -11.73 -1.13
CA ALA A 75 -3.65 -10.35 -0.73
C ALA A 75 -3.71 -9.41 -1.93
N ALA A 76 -4.06 -8.16 -1.68
CA ALA A 76 -3.75 -7.06 -2.55
C ALA A 76 -2.28 -6.69 -2.33
N PHE A 77 -1.46 -6.91 -3.34
CA PHE A 77 -0.05 -6.51 -3.32
C PHE A 77 0.09 -5.10 -3.87
N CYS A 78 1.21 -4.48 -3.53
CA CYS A 78 1.52 -3.08 -3.77
C CYS A 78 0.69 -2.14 -2.87
N ASN A 79 1.33 -1.07 -2.41
CA ASN A 79 0.67 0.00 -1.63
C ASN A 79 -0.08 0.96 -2.57
N MET A 80 -0.95 0.41 -3.42
CA MET A 80 -1.77 1.20 -4.35
C MET A 80 -3.23 1.11 -3.96
N PHE A 81 -3.77 2.23 -3.52
CA PHE A 81 -5.15 2.34 -3.12
C PHE A 81 -5.69 3.75 -3.35
N ILE A 82 -7.01 3.83 -3.50
CA ILE A 82 -7.78 5.07 -3.40
C ILE A 82 -8.80 4.83 -2.31
N MET A 83 -8.89 5.74 -1.36
CA MET A 83 -9.81 5.63 -0.23
C MET A 83 -10.58 6.94 -0.09
N ARG A 84 -11.78 6.87 0.50
CA ARG A 84 -12.44 8.08 1.01
C ARG A 84 -11.53 8.76 2.02
N LYS A 85 -11.60 10.07 2.09
CA LYS A 85 -10.71 10.89 2.92
C LYS A 85 -10.69 10.41 4.38
N GLU A 86 -11.85 10.13 4.93
CA GLU A 86 -12.01 9.69 6.32
C GLU A 86 -11.29 8.36 6.57
N ILE A 87 -11.46 7.39 5.65
CA ILE A 87 -10.82 6.08 5.73
C ILE A 87 -9.30 6.21 5.57
N PHE A 88 -8.86 7.10 4.66
CA PHE A 88 -7.45 7.36 4.44
C PHE A 88 -6.76 7.91 5.70
N PHE A 89 -7.36 8.88 6.37
CA PHE A 89 -6.79 9.42 7.60
C PHE A 89 -6.80 8.39 8.72
N GLU A 90 -7.90 7.67 8.93
CA GLU A 90 -7.99 6.59 9.90
C GLU A 90 -6.93 5.50 9.66
N TYR A 91 -6.74 5.11 8.39
CA TYR A 91 -5.70 4.15 8.02
C TYR A 91 -4.29 4.64 8.35
N ASN A 92 -3.97 5.88 8.01
CA ASN A 92 -2.64 6.43 8.26
C ASN A 92 -2.36 6.65 9.76
N GLU A 93 -3.34 7.14 10.51
CA GLU A 93 -3.23 7.27 11.97
C GLU A 93 -2.98 5.92 12.66
N TRP A 94 -3.54 4.85 12.12
CA TRP A 94 -3.31 3.50 12.61
C TRP A 94 -1.98 2.91 12.10
N LEU A 95 -1.62 3.14 10.84
CA LEU A 95 -0.47 2.52 10.18
C LEU A 95 0.87 3.08 10.65
N PHE A 96 1.03 4.41 10.63
CA PHE A 96 2.34 5.02 10.85
C PHE A 96 2.93 4.73 12.23
N PRO A 97 2.19 4.76 13.35
CA PRO A 97 2.76 4.39 14.65
C PRO A 97 3.30 2.96 14.72
N LEU A 98 2.73 2.03 13.94
CA LEU A 98 3.23 0.65 13.84
C LEU A 98 4.55 0.59 13.05
N LEU A 99 4.61 1.32 11.93
CA LEU A 99 5.82 1.37 11.10
C LEU A 99 6.96 2.09 11.79
N ASP A 100 6.68 3.18 12.50
CA ASP A 100 7.67 3.96 13.26
C ASP A 100 8.26 3.10 14.37
N GLU A 101 7.44 2.41 15.17
CA GLU A 101 7.93 1.52 16.22
C GLU A 101 8.79 0.38 15.66
N PHE A 102 8.38 -0.19 14.53
CA PHE A 102 9.19 -1.20 13.84
C PHE A 102 10.52 -0.63 13.35
N ALA A 103 10.49 0.57 12.78
CA ALA A 103 11.69 1.23 12.25
C ALA A 103 12.67 1.59 13.38
N ASP A 104 12.19 2.14 14.49
CA ASP A 104 13.01 2.51 15.65
C ASP A 104 13.67 1.28 16.30
N ALA A 105 13.00 0.13 16.29
CA ALA A 105 13.51 -1.13 16.84
C ALA A 105 14.41 -1.92 15.87
N THR A 106 14.56 -1.45 14.60
CA THR A 106 15.25 -2.19 13.56
C THR A 106 16.57 -1.54 13.16
N ASP A 107 17.68 -2.28 13.29
CA ASP A 107 18.98 -1.85 12.76
C ASP A 107 19.07 -2.05 11.25
N PHE A 108 18.88 -0.98 10.49
CA PHE A 108 18.98 -0.97 9.04
C PHE A 108 20.42 -0.83 8.53
N SER A 109 21.40 -0.49 9.38
CA SER A 109 22.79 -0.17 8.97
C SER A 109 23.52 -1.33 8.30
N LYS A 110 23.05 -2.56 8.54
CA LYS A 110 23.64 -3.80 7.99
C LYS A 110 22.80 -4.42 6.88
N MET A 111 21.79 -3.72 6.40
CA MET A 111 20.91 -4.21 5.36
C MET A 111 21.31 -3.64 4.00
N ASP A 112 21.16 -4.45 2.96
CA ASP A 112 21.22 -3.95 1.58
C ASP A 112 19.98 -3.13 1.23
N VAL A 113 20.03 -2.41 0.10
CA VAL A 113 18.97 -1.52 -0.35
C VAL A 113 17.63 -2.24 -0.53
N GLN A 114 17.64 -3.49 -0.95
CA GLN A 114 16.40 -4.25 -1.15
C GLN A 114 15.79 -4.65 0.19
N THR A 115 16.61 -5.13 1.12
CA THR A 115 16.16 -5.51 2.46
C THR A 115 15.63 -4.31 3.25
N THR A 116 16.16 -3.10 3.06
CA THR A 116 15.63 -1.89 3.73
C THR A 116 14.20 -1.55 3.31
N ARG A 117 13.73 -2.05 2.16
CA ARG A 117 12.34 -1.90 1.70
C ARG A 117 11.32 -2.72 2.50
N THR A 118 11.78 -3.52 3.48
CA THR A 118 10.91 -4.36 4.31
C THR A 118 9.75 -3.58 4.93
N VAL A 119 9.96 -2.31 5.33
CA VAL A 119 8.90 -1.42 5.87
C VAL A 119 7.76 -1.24 4.86
N GLY A 120 8.08 -1.03 3.57
CA GLY A 120 7.10 -0.93 2.49
C GLY A 120 6.34 -2.24 2.26
N HIS A 121 7.03 -3.38 2.32
CA HIS A 121 6.40 -4.69 2.20
C HIS A 121 5.53 -5.04 3.42
N LEU A 122 5.92 -4.62 4.63
CA LEU A 122 5.10 -4.75 5.84
C LEU A 122 3.81 -3.94 5.72
N SER A 123 3.89 -2.71 5.22
CA SER A 123 2.70 -1.86 5.03
C SER A 123 1.70 -2.47 4.03
N GLU A 124 2.16 -3.21 3.02
CA GLU A 124 1.26 -3.98 2.14
C GLU A 124 0.47 -5.06 2.90
N ARG A 125 1.09 -5.76 3.85
CA ARG A 125 0.42 -6.76 4.68
C ARG A 125 -0.55 -6.09 5.65
N LEU A 126 -0.14 -4.98 6.25
CA LEU A 126 -0.95 -4.20 7.18
C LEU A 126 -2.20 -3.62 6.49
N LEU A 127 -2.12 -3.17 5.24
CA LEU A 127 -3.28 -2.74 4.46
C LEU A 127 -4.35 -3.84 4.38
N ASN A 128 -3.94 -5.07 4.06
CA ASN A 128 -4.86 -6.20 3.96
C ASN A 128 -5.48 -6.54 5.32
N ILE A 129 -4.69 -6.47 6.40
CA ILE A 129 -5.16 -6.71 7.78
C ILE A 129 -6.14 -5.62 8.21
N PHE A 130 -5.83 -4.36 7.95
CA PHE A 130 -6.71 -3.23 8.26
C PHE A 130 -8.07 -3.38 7.58
N ILE A 131 -8.08 -3.63 6.28
CA ILE A 131 -9.32 -3.83 5.52
C ILE A 131 -10.11 -5.02 6.07
N ALA A 132 -9.45 -6.15 6.35
CA ALA A 132 -10.12 -7.34 6.90
C ALA A 132 -10.76 -7.05 8.25
N HIS A 133 -10.03 -6.38 9.16
CA HIS A 133 -10.53 -5.98 10.46
C HIS A 133 -11.77 -5.07 10.36
N LYS A 134 -11.68 -4.03 9.55
CA LYS A 134 -12.80 -3.09 9.37
C LYS A 134 -14.05 -3.78 8.80
N GLN A 135 -13.88 -4.63 7.82
CA GLN A 135 -14.99 -5.41 7.27
C GLN A 135 -15.62 -6.36 8.31
N ARG A 136 -14.80 -7.05 9.10
CA ARG A 136 -15.28 -7.94 10.17
C ARG A 136 -16.01 -7.18 11.28
N THR A 137 -15.53 -5.98 11.62
CA THR A 137 -16.07 -5.17 12.72
C THR A 137 -17.22 -4.25 12.32
N GLY A 138 -17.73 -4.37 11.09
CA GLY A 138 -18.99 -3.75 10.66
C GLY A 138 -18.83 -2.52 9.77
N ALA A 139 -17.64 -2.21 9.29
CA ALA A 139 -17.50 -1.22 8.25
C ALA A 139 -17.96 -1.83 6.92
N HIS A 140 -19.17 -1.60 6.51
CA HIS A 140 -19.74 -2.12 5.26
C HIS A 140 -19.19 -1.39 4.02
N TRP A 141 -17.86 -1.25 3.92
CA TRP A 141 -17.21 -0.55 2.80
C TRP A 141 -17.45 -1.27 1.48
N LYS A 142 -17.78 -0.49 0.47
CA LYS A 142 -17.80 -0.95 -0.92
C LYS A 142 -16.39 -0.93 -1.47
N ILE A 143 -15.82 -2.12 -1.65
CA ILE A 143 -14.43 -2.29 -2.12
C ILE A 143 -14.43 -2.66 -3.60
N LYS A 144 -13.70 -1.88 -4.41
CA LYS A 144 -13.42 -2.17 -5.81
C LYS A 144 -12.00 -2.70 -5.98
N ARG A 145 -11.83 -3.68 -6.86
CA ARG A 145 -10.52 -4.17 -7.27
C ARG A 145 -10.26 -3.72 -8.70
N MET A 146 -9.18 -2.97 -8.88
CA MET A 146 -8.80 -2.45 -10.19
C MET A 146 -7.47 -3.05 -10.64
N GLN A 147 -7.39 -3.35 -11.95
CA GLN A 147 -6.16 -3.84 -12.56
C GLN A 147 -5.02 -2.84 -12.34
N CYS A 148 -3.88 -3.35 -11.92
CA CYS A 148 -2.64 -2.61 -11.83
C CYS A 148 -1.82 -2.81 -13.11
N VAL A 149 -1.20 -1.74 -13.58
CA VAL A 149 -0.30 -1.78 -14.75
C VAL A 149 1.11 -1.48 -14.28
N HIS A 150 2.04 -2.39 -14.58
CA HIS A 150 3.46 -2.20 -14.35
C HIS A 150 4.14 -1.87 -15.67
N PHE A 151 4.76 -0.70 -15.74
CA PHE A 151 5.58 -0.30 -16.88
C PHE A 151 6.99 -0.88 -16.70
N LEU A 152 7.34 -1.87 -17.51
CA LEU A 152 8.68 -2.49 -17.46
C LEU A 152 9.77 -1.58 -18.04
N ARG A 153 9.40 -0.71 -18.95
CA ARG A 153 10.26 0.32 -19.54
C ARG A 153 9.43 1.58 -19.70
N PRO A 154 9.53 2.54 -18.78
CA PRO A 154 8.92 3.84 -19.01
C PRO A 154 9.69 4.52 -20.15
N ASP A 155 9.00 4.77 -21.26
CA ASP A 155 9.54 5.68 -22.25
C ASP A 155 9.75 7.04 -21.59
N PRO A 156 10.82 7.78 -21.91
CA PRO A 156 10.99 9.12 -21.38
C PRO A 156 9.75 9.93 -21.80
N MET A 157 9.04 10.46 -20.81
CA MET A 157 7.87 11.31 -21.05
C MET A 157 8.36 12.58 -21.77
N THR A 158 8.06 12.67 -23.04
CA THR A 158 8.54 13.75 -23.88
C THR A 158 7.81 15.07 -23.65
N THR A 159 6.57 15.04 -23.19
CA THR A 159 5.82 16.23 -22.73
C THR A 159 4.62 15.83 -21.89
N LEU A 160 4.48 16.42 -20.71
CA LEU A 160 3.18 16.52 -20.03
C LEU A 160 2.57 17.85 -20.45
N GLU A 161 1.43 17.82 -21.11
CA GLU A 161 0.61 19.01 -21.27
C GLU A 161 0.23 19.49 -19.85
N PRO A 162 0.37 20.79 -19.54
CA PRO A 162 -0.03 21.33 -18.26
C PRO A 162 -1.52 21.06 -18.03
N LEU A 163 -1.85 20.46 -16.90
CA LEU A 163 -3.24 20.39 -16.46
C LEU A 163 -3.72 21.80 -16.20
N GLY A 164 -4.81 22.19 -16.86
CA GLY A 164 -5.36 23.56 -16.75
C GLY A 164 -5.73 23.92 -15.29
N THR A 165 -5.61 25.20 -14.97
CA THR A 165 -5.78 25.78 -13.62
C THR A 165 -7.22 25.84 -13.10
N GLU A 166 -8.17 25.16 -13.73
CA GLU A 166 -9.62 25.27 -13.41
C GLU A 166 -10.13 24.33 -12.31
N TYR A 167 -9.26 23.66 -11.55
CA TYR A 167 -9.66 22.64 -10.61
C TYR A 167 -9.86 23.18 -9.18
N GLY A 168 -11.11 23.57 -8.88
CA GLY A 168 -11.54 23.95 -7.54
C GLY A 168 -11.70 22.81 -6.53
N ARG A 169 -11.15 21.61 -6.76
CA ARG A 169 -11.18 20.47 -5.84
C ARG A 169 -9.78 19.92 -5.60
N VAL A 170 -9.40 19.86 -4.33
CA VAL A 170 -8.16 19.21 -3.91
C VAL A 170 -8.34 17.70 -4.06
N VAL A 171 -7.61 17.09 -4.99
CA VAL A 171 -7.49 15.63 -5.09
C VAL A 171 -6.26 15.22 -4.28
N PRO A 172 -6.40 14.47 -3.17
CA PRO A 172 -5.24 13.96 -2.47
C PRO A 172 -4.55 12.91 -3.34
N VAL A 173 -3.31 13.15 -3.71
CA VAL A 173 -2.46 12.21 -4.43
C VAL A 173 -1.42 11.67 -3.47
N VAL A 174 -1.40 10.36 -3.28
CA VAL A 174 -0.42 9.69 -2.42
C VAL A 174 0.61 9.01 -3.29
N PHE A 175 1.86 9.38 -3.09
CA PHE A 175 3.01 8.75 -3.74
C PHE A 175 3.78 7.92 -2.71
N ALA A 176 4.10 6.67 -3.05
CA ALA A 176 5.11 5.90 -2.35
C ALA A 176 6.35 5.80 -3.26
N ALA A 177 7.46 6.33 -2.81
CA ALA A 177 8.71 6.30 -3.56
C ALA A 177 9.87 5.90 -2.63
N ASP A 178 10.76 5.04 -3.11
CA ASP A 178 12.04 4.83 -2.47
C ASP A 178 13.05 5.93 -2.89
N ASN A 179 14.23 5.93 -2.28
CA ASN A 179 15.25 6.96 -2.51
C ASN A 179 15.68 7.09 -3.99
N ASN A 180 15.55 6.03 -4.80
CA ASN A 180 15.92 6.07 -6.22
C ASN A 180 14.88 6.82 -7.05
N TYR A 181 13.64 6.89 -6.59
CA TYR A 181 12.53 7.56 -7.27
C TYR A 181 12.21 8.95 -6.70
N VAL A 182 12.87 9.37 -5.60
CA VAL A 182 12.67 10.70 -5.00
C VAL A 182 12.88 11.84 -6.01
N PRO A 183 13.90 11.82 -6.90
CA PRO A 183 14.04 12.89 -7.90
C PRO A 183 12.87 12.97 -8.88
N MET A 184 12.33 11.82 -9.30
CA MET A 184 11.16 11.77 -10.18
C MET A 184 9.89 12.24 -9.47
N LEU A 185 9.72 11.84 -8.21
CA LEU A 185 8.64 12.28 -7.35
C LEU A 185 8.71 13.79 -7.12
N ALA A 186 9.88 14.34 -6.80
CA ALA A 186 10.10 15.77 -6.62
C ALA A 186 9.77 16.56 -7.89
N THR A 187 10.14 16.04 -9.06
CA THR A 187 9.81 16.65 -10.36
C THR A 187 8.30 16.65 -10.59
N THR A 188 7.63 15.55 -10.27
CA THR A 188 6.16 15.42 -10.40
C THR A 188 5.45 16.40 -9.46
N ILE A 189 5.82 16.44 -8.19
CA ILE A 189 5.25 17.36 -7.20
C ILE A 189 5.51 18.82 -7.61
N TYR A 190 6.73 19.14 -8.03
CA TYR A 190 7.08 20.49 -8.49
C TYR A 190 6.24 20.90 -9.70
N SER A 191 6.03 20.00 -10.65
CA SER A 191 5.16 20.22 -11.81
C SER A 191 3.71 20.50 -11.39
N MET A 192 3.20 19.76 -10.41
CA MET A 192 1.85 19.93 -9.87
C MET A 192 1.68 21.23 -9.09
N LEU A 193 2.72 21.72 -8.42
CA LEU A 193 2.67 22.95 -7.62
C LEU A 193 2.89 24.23 -8.45
N LYS A 194 3.46 24.10 -9.65
CA LYS A 194 3.82 25.23 -10.50
C LYS A 194 2.74 25.59 -11.54
N ASN A 195 1.75 24.72 -11.72
CA ASN A 195 0.58 24.91 -12.57
C ASN A 195 -0.69 25.02 -11.75
#